data_8050e191b731209f2807652cd01aaebd
#
_entry.id   8050e191b731209f2807652cd01aaebd
#
_cell.length_a   1.000
_cell.length_b   1.000
_cell.length_c   1.000
_cell.angle_alpha   90.00
_cell.angle_beta   90.00
_cell.angle_gamma   90.00
#
_symmetry.space_group_name_H-M   'P 1'
#
loop_
_entity.id
_entity.type
_entity.pdbx_description
1 polymer ?
#
loop_
_entity_poly.entity_id
_entity_poly.type
_entity_poly.pdbx_seq_one_letter_code
_entity_poly.pdbx_strand_id
1 'polypeptide(L)'
;MDRKLLLIILDGVPHANFRRYFGCLEGWVASGAARVWRMRSVIPSMSGPCYASIHTGVEPQVHGVLSNAHICRVGLPDVFAQVRAAGGVTGAVTHSWWSEFFNRAPFEPVRDIEYDEPDSATINHGRFHTMSGYDHVNQMTPSDADLFATLTMLCRRFGLNYGILHTCTLDSLGHRFGHDCAQMDHGCALLDAMLALYLPGWREMGYEVIVTADHGQSLRGHHGGTEDTQRDVALYWFGGGEGPAPATLLDQRALAPTILSRLGAPIPATMRHAPFLA
;
A
#
# COMPACT_ATOMS: atom_id res chain seq x y z
N MET A 1 -15.54 14.81 -6.94
CA MET A 1 -14.82 14.57 -5.66
C MET A 1 -13.60 15.47 -5.63
N ASP A 2 -13.41 16.28 -4.55
CA ASP A 2 -12.32 17.28 -4.51
C ASP A 2 -11.10 16.79 -3.70
N ARG A 3 -11.30 15.83 -2.82
CA ARG A 3 -10.24 15.28 -1.96
C ARG A 3 -9.37 14.28 -2.71
N LYS A 4 -8.08 14.22 -2.34
CA LYS A 4 -7.08 13.40 -2.99
C LYS A 4 -6.23 12.68 -1.96
N LEU A 5 -6.02 11.38 -2.14
CA LEU A 5 -5.22 10.56 -1.23
C LEU A 5 -4.35 9.57 -2.01
N LEU A 6 -3.10 9.46 -1.60
CA LEU A 6 -2.18 8.41 -2.07
C LEU A 6 -1.88 7.43 -0.95
N LEU A 7 -1.95 6.15 -1.26
CA LEU A 7 -1.48 5.05 -0.42
C LEU A 7 -0.18 4.49 -1.01
N ILE A 8 0.90 4.57 -0.25
CA ILE A 8 2.21 4.07 -0.63
C ILE A 8 2.50 2.84 0.23
N ILE A 9 2.61 1.68 -0.39
CA ILE A 9 2.91 0.41 0.26
C ILE A 9 4.33 -0.02 -0.11
N LEU A 10 5.19 -0.10 0.89
CA LEU A 10 6.53 -0.65 0.80
C LEU A 10 6.47 -2.07 1.34
N ASP A 11 6.41 -3.07 0.43
CA ASP A 11 6.16 -4.46 0.78
C ASP A 11 7.21 -5.03 1.74
N GLY A 12 6.75 -5.78 2.74
CA GLY A 12 7.58 -6.61 3.61
C GLY A 12 8.44 -5.85 4.64
N VAL A 13 8.09 -4.61 5.01
CA VAL A 13 8.93 -3.78 5.90
C VAL A 13 8.44 -3.85 7.35
N PRO A 14 9.23 -4.45 8.28
CA PRO A 14 8.92 -4.45 9.70
C PRO A 14 8.90 -3.03 10.29
N HIS A 15 8.08 -2.81 11.32
CA HIS A 15 8.00 -1.54 12.05
C HIS A 15 9.39 -1.04 12.50
N ALA A 16 10.24 -1.93 13.01
CA ALA A 16 11.56 -1.56 13.50
C ALA A 16 12.47 -1.00 12.38
N ASN A 17 12.39 -1.56 11.16
CA ASN A 17 13.17 -1.09 10.01
C ASN A 17 12.71 0.30 9.57
N PHE A 18 11.41 0.56 9.52
CA PHE A 18 10.90 1.90 9.28
C PHE A 18 11.47 2.92 10.25
N ARG A 19 11.35 2.64 11.55
CA ARG A 19 11.79 3.56 12.61
C ARG A 19 13.30 3.78 12.66
N ARG A 20 14.06 2.82 12.16
CA ARG A 20 15.53 2.86 12.20
C ARG A 20 16.16 3.47 10.96
N TYR A 21 15.61 3.19 9.78
CA TYR A 21 16.30 3.45 8.51
C TYR A 21 15.64 4.50 7.61
N PHE A 22 14.40 4.89 7.89
CA PHE A 22 13.71 5.93 7.11
C PHE A 22 13.88 7.29 7.77
N GLY A 23 15.10 7.85 7.68
CA GLY A 23 15.48 9.08 8.37
C GLY A 23 14.69 10.31 7.92
N CYS A 24 14.30 10.40 6.65
CA CYS A 24 13.47 11.51 6.15
C CYS A 24 12.05 11.43 6.71
N LEU A 25 11.44 10.22 6.73
CA LEU A 25 10.12 10.03 7.35
C LEU A 25 10.15 10.41 8.84
N GLU A 26 11.15 9.96 9.58
CA GLU A 26 11.32 10.30 11.00
C GLU A 26 11.58 11.79 11.21
N GLY A 27 12.33 12.43 10.32
CA GLY A 27 12.55 13.88 10.34
C GLY A 27 11.26 14.67 10.18
N TRP A 28 10.35 14.24 9.29
CA TRP A 28 9.02 14.86 9.15
C TRP A 28 8.13 14.62 10.38
N VAL A 29 8.23 13.46 11.01
CA VAL A 29 7.53 13.23 12.30
C VAL A 29 8.08 14.14 13.38
N ALA A 30 9.39 14.25 13.51
CA ALA A 30 10.03 15.11 14.51
C ALA A 30 9.69 16.61 14.33
N SER A 31 9.52 17.06 13.08
CA SER A 31 9.11 18.45 12.76
C SER A 31 7.60 18.69 12.89
N GLY A 32 6.79 17.66 13.15
CA GLY A 32 5.33 17.76 13.18
C GLY A 32 4.65 17.79 11.80
N ALA A 33 5.40 17.64 10.71
CA ALA A 33 4.86 17.57 9.35
C ALA A 33 4.19 16.23 9.02
N ALA A 34 4.49 15.19 9.78
CA ALA A 34 3.87 13.89 9.70
C ALA A 34 3.53 13.33 11.08
N ARG A 35 2.66 12.31 11.10
CA ARG A 35 2.41 11.48 12.29
C ARG A 35 2.74 10.04 11.97
N VAL A 36 3.05 9.25 13.00
CA VAL A 36 3.36 7.83 12.83
C VAL A 36 2.70 7.01 13.93
N TRP A 37 2.21 5.84 13.53
CA TRP A 37 1.67 4.81 14.42
C TRP A 37 2.23 3.45 14.05
N ARG A 38 2.17 2.53 15.01
CA ARG A 38 2.33 1.11 14.72
C ARG A 38 1.00 0.58 14.23
N MET A 39 1.01 -0.17 13.16
CA MET A 39 -0.15 -0.86 12.60
C MET A 39 0.12 -2.35 12.56
N ARG A 40 -0.88 -3.16 12.91
CA ARG A 40 -0.80 -4.63 12.91
C ARG A 40 -1.55 -5.20 11.72
N SER A 41 -0.84 -5.98 10.90
CA SER A 41 -1.41 -6.67 9.75
C SER A 41 -2.30 -7.86 10.17
N VAL A 42 -3.16 -8.29 9.23
CA VAL A 42 -4.00 -9.48 9.39
C VAL A 42 -3.19 -10.78 9.44
N ILE A 43 -3.84 -11.89 9.69
CA ILE A 43 -3.27 -13.25 9.64
C ILE A 43 -4.04 -14.05 8.57
N PRO A 44 -3.32 -14.68 7.62
CA PRO A 44 -1.85 -14.72 7.44
C PRO A 44 -1.26 -13.37 7.06
N SER A 45 -0.11 -13.01 7.66
CA SER A 45 0.62 -11.77 7.34
C SER A 45 1.43 -11.95 6.05
N MET A 46 0.71 -12.07 4.94
CA MET A 46 1.22 -12.33 3.60
C MET A 46 0.64 -11.29 2.64
N SER A 47 1.34 -10.99 1.56
CA SER A 47 0.98 -9.94 0.60
C SER A 47 -0.46 -10.07 0.11
N GLY A 48 -0.86 -11.19 -0.48
CA GLY A 48 -2.23 -11.38 -1.03
C GLY A 48 -3.34 -11.14 0.01
N PRO A 49 -3.36 -11.84 1.16
CA PRO A 49 -4.31 -11.59 2.25
C PRO A 49 -4.30 -10.14 2.76
N CYS A 50 -3.12 -9.54 2.94
CA CYS A 50 -2.98 -8.16 3.42
C CYS A 50 -3.50 -7.14 2.39
N TYR A 51 -3.18 -7.28 1.11
CA TYR A 51 -3.68 -6.38 0.05
C TYR A 51 -5.21 -6.38 -0.02
N ALA A 52 -5.81 -7.58 0.05
CA ALA A 52 -7.26 -7.70 0.05
C ALA A 52 -7.88 -7.06 1.31
N SER A 53 -7.30 -7.27 2.49
CA SER A 53 -7.77 -6.68 3.74
C SER A 53 -7.62 -5.16 3.80
N ILE A 54 -6.51 -4.60 3.28
CA ILE A 54 -6.26 -3.15 3.19
C ILE A 54 -7.37 -2.43 2.41
N HIS A 55 -7.91 -3.06 1.36
CA HIS A 55 -8.91 -2.42 0.49
C HIS A 55 -10.36 -2.81 0.81
N THR A 56 -10.60 -3.94 1.46
CA THR A 56 -11.96 -4.37 1.84
C THR A 56 -12.33 -4.09 3.29
N GLY A 57 -11.32 -3.82 4.15
CA GLY A 57 -11.54 -3.59 5.57
C GLY A 57 -12.02 -4.82 6.36
N VAL A 58 -11.85 -6.05 5.81
CA VAL A 58 -12.29 -7.31 6.45
C VAL A 58 -11.15 -8.30 6.58
N GLU A 59 -11.40 -9.37 7.33
CA GLU A 59 -10.42 -10.44 7.55
C GLU A 59 -10.27 -11.36 6.33
N PRO A 60 -9.11 -12.05 6.19
CA PRO A 60 -8.86 -13.02 5.13
C PRO A 60 -9.94 -14.08 5.00
N GLN A 61 -10.49 -14.57 6.08
CA GLN A 61 -11.56 -15.57 6.08
C GLN A 61 -12.87 -15.04 5.47
N VAL A 62 -13.07 -13.73 5.48
CA VAL A 62 -14.27 -13.08 4.93
C VAL A 62 -14.12 -12.78 3.45
N HIS A 63 -12.95 -12.27 3.01
CA HIS A 63 -12.71 -11.98 1.59
C HIS A 63 -12.19 -13.19 0.79
N GLY A 64 -11.80 -14.28 1.44
CA GLY A 64 -11.45 -15.55 0.82
C GLY A 64 -10.02 -15.67 0.29
N VAL A 65 -9.21 -14.61 0.31
CA VAL A 65 -7.80 -14.65 -0.07
C VAL A 65 -6.98 -15.07 1.15
N LEU A 66 -6.57 -16.34 1.20
CA LEU A 66 -5.93 -16.94 2.38
C LEU A 66 -4.43 -17.17 2.21
N SER A 67 -3.90 -17.02 1.00
CA SER A 67 -2.48 -17.20 0.70
C SER A 67 -2.10 -16.53 -0.62
N ASN A 68 -0.80 -16.38 -0.86
CA ASN A 68 -0.26 -15.92 -2.13
C ASN A 68 -0.42 -16.94 -3.28
N ALA A 69 -0.77 -18.19 -2.96
CA ALA A 69 -1.02 -19.24 -3.93
C ALA A 69 -2.45 -19.21 -4.52
N HIS A 70 -3.35 -18.42 -3.95
CA HIS A 70 -4.74 -18.34 -4.39
C HIS A 70 -5.16 -16.89 -4.57
N ILE A 71 -4.88 -16.35 -5.74
CA ILE A 71 -5.25 -15.00 -6.15
C ILE A 71 -6.52 -15.09 -6.99
N CYS A 72 -7.56 -14.39 -6.56
CA CYS A 72 -8.86 -14.42 -7.22
C CYS A 72 -9.60 -13.11 -7.02
N ARG A 73 -10.59 -12.83 -7.86
CA ARG A 73 -11.46 -11.67 -7.73
C ARG A 73 -12.10 -11.62 -6.35
N VAL A 74 -11.95 -10.51 -5.65
CA VAL A 74 -12.63 -10.25 -4.38
C VAL A 74 -14.05 -9.73 -4.67
N GLY A 75 -15.06 -10.47 -4.23
CA GLY A 75 -16.46 -10.15 -4.45
C GLY A 75 -17.09 -9.22 -3.39
N LEU A 76 -16.29 -8.43 -2.70
CA LEU A 76 -16.73 -7.51 -1.64
C LEU A 76 -16.56 -6.05 -2.08
N PRO A 77 -17.31 -5.13 -1.46
CA PRO A 77 -17.03 -3.70 -1.63
C PRO A 77 -15.60 -3.36 -1.22
N ASP A 78 -14.93 -2.58 -2.04
CA ASP A 78 -13.55 -2.17 -1.85
C ASP A 78 -13.35 -0.67 -2.05
N VAL A 79 -12.18 -0.14 -1.67
CA VAL A 79 -11.88 1.29 -1.74
C VAL A 79 -12.01 1.83 -3.17
N PHE A 80 -11.50 1.11 -4.19
CA PHE A 80 -11.56 1.60 -5.56
C PHE A 80 -13.01 1.72 -6.05
N ALA A 81 -13.81 0.67 -5.81
CA ALA A 81 -15.22 0.65 -6.20
C ALA A 81 -16.02 1.78 -5.53
N GLN A 82 -15.77 2.03 -4.22
CA GLN A 82 -16.46 3.10 -3.50
C GLN A 82 -16.06 4.50 -3.97
N VAL A 83 -14.77 4.73 -4.23
CA VAL A 83 -14.27 5.99 -4.80
C VAL A 83 -14.88 6.24 -6.18
N ARG A 84 -14.95 5.22 -7.03
CA ARG A 84 -15.59 5.28 -8.34
C ARG A 84 -17.09 5.59 -8.24
N ALA A 85 -17.79 4.91 -7.35
CA ALA A 85 -19.22 5.14 -7.12
C ALA A 85 -19.52 6.57 -6.64
N ALA A 86 -18.57 7.19 -5.94
CA ALA A 86 -18.65 8.59 -5.52
C ALA A 86 -18.19 9.61 -6.61
N GLY A 87 -17.94 9.15 -7.83
CA GLY A 87 -17.49 9.98 -8.96
C GLY A 87 -16.00 10.35 -8.93
N GLY A 88 -15.19 9.62 -8.19
CA GLY A 88 -13.75 9.83 -8.13
C GLY A 88 -12.97 9.07 -9.21
N VAL A 89 -11.75 9.52 -9.48
CA VAL A 89 -10.78 8.90 -10.39
C VAL A 89 -9.78 8.10 -9.59
N THR A 90 -9.56 6.84 -9.99
CA THR A 90 -8.67 5.91 -9.30
C THR A 90 -7.46 5.55 -10.16
N GLY A 91 -6.31 5.32 -9.53
CA GLY A 91 -5.11 4.88 -10.21
C GLY A 91 -4.29 3.91 -9.39
N ALA A 92 -3.55 3.02 -10.07
CA ALA A 92 -2.69 2.04 -9.43
C ALA A 92 -1.38 1.86 -10.20
N VAL A 93 -0.28 1.87 -9.45
CA VAL A 93 1.06 1.45 -9.92
C VAL A 93 1.51 0.35 -8.97
N THR A 94 1.19 -0.91 -9.31
CA THR A 94 1.23 -2.00 -8.35
C THR A 94 1.59 -3.34 -8.99
N HIS A 95 1.84 -4.34 -8.15
CA HIS A 95 1.81 -5.73 -8.59
C HIS A 95 0.46 -6.09 -9.21
N SER A 96 0.45 -6.97 -10.20
CA SER A 96 -0.74 -7.39 -10.98
C SER A 96 -1.88 -7.96 -10.12
N TRP A 97 -1.58 -8.45 -8.91
CA TRP A 97 -2.60 -8.98 -8.00
C TRP A 97 -3.67 -7.94 -7.62
N TRP A 98 -3.36 -6.64 -7.59
CA TRP A 98 -4.39 -5.63 -7.39
C TRP A 98 -5.40 -5.57 -8.54
N SER A 99 -4.97 -5.80 -9.78
CA SER A 99 -5.90 -5.96 -10.89
C SER A 99 -6.79 -7.20 -10.70
N GLU A 100 -6.18 -8.33 -10.35
CA GLU A 100 -6.91 -9.59 -10.10
C GLU A 100 -7.97 -9.42 -8.99
N PHE A 101 -7.61 -8.78 -7.88
CA PHE A 101 -8.52 -8.60 -6.76
C PHE A 101 -9.68 -7.65 -7.06
N PHE A 102 -9.41 -6.51 -7.70
CA PHE A 102 -10.33 -5.37 -7.69
C PHE A 102 -10.74 -4.87 -9.07
N ASN A 103 -10.12 -5.36 -10.13
CA ASN A 103 -10.38 -4.84 -11.48
C ASN A 103 -10.63 -5.94 -12.50
N ARG A 104 -9.59 -6.57 -13.05
CA ARG A 104 -9.66 -7.59 -14.09
C ARG A 104 -9.00 -8.88 -13.66
N ALA A 105 -9.77 -9.97 -13.69
CA ALA A 105 -9.31 -11.32 -13.42
C ALA A 105 -9.84 -12.29 -14.48
N PRO A 106 -9.02 -13.22 -14.99
CA PRO A 106 -7.58 -13.35 -14.75
C PRO A 106 -6.79 -12.19 -15.37
N PHE A 107 -5.62 -11.88 -14.80
CA PHE A 107 -4.71 -10.89 -15.37
C PHE A 107 -4.06 -11.40 -16.65
N GLU A 108 -4.22 -10.65 -17.72
CA GLU A 108 -3.60 -10.93 -19.02
C GLU A 108 -2.60 -9.81 -19.36
N PRO A 109 -1.28 -10.05 -19.29
CA PRO A 109 -0.28 -9.00 -19.44
C PRO A 109 -0.45 -8.14 -20.70
N VAL A 110 -0.78 -8.75 -21.83
CA VAL A 110 -0.96 -8.02 -23.10
C VAL A 110 -2.11 -7.01 -23.06
N ARG A 111 -3.16 -7.32 -22.28
CA ARG A 111 -4.35 -6.47 -22.12
C ARG A 111 -4.25 -5.53 -20.92
N ASP A 112 -3.67 -6.03 -19.82
CA ASP A 112 -3.89 -5.43 -18.49
C ASP A 112 -2.65 -4.75 -17.90
N ILE A 113 -1.44 -4.92 -18.49
CA ILE A 113 -0.21 -4.35 -17.91
C ILE A 113 -0.26 -2.82 -17.83
N GLU A 114 -0.89 -2.20 -18.81
CA GLU A 114 -1.13 -0.76 -18.87
C GLU A 114 -2.48 -0.49 -19.54
N TYR A 115 -3.32 0.33 -18.88
CA TYR A 115 -4.56 0.79 -19.49
C TYR A 115 -5.07 2.09 -18.84
N ASP A 116 -5.90 2.80 -19.59
CA ASP A 116 -6.60 4.02 -19.18
C ASP A 116 -8.06 3.88 -19.60
N GLU A 117 -8.94 3.48 -18.64
CA GLU A 117 -10.38 3.27 -18.88
C GLU A 117 -11.21 3.99 -17.82
N PRO A 118 -11.44 5.30 -17.98
CA PRO A 118 -12.11 6.11 -16.98
C PRO A 118 -13.58 5.72 -16.78
N ASP A 119 -14.24 5.14 -17.78
CA ASP A 119 -15.68 4.91 -17.74
C ASP A 119 -16.08 3.52 -17.22
N SER A 120 -15.28 2.51 -17.49
CA SER A 120 -15.66 1.11 -17.26
C SER A 120 -14.88 0.40 -16.16
N ALA A 121 -13.64 0.81 -15.88
CA ALA A 121 -12.78 0.12 -14.93
C ALA A 121 -12.95 0.61 -13.49
N THR A 122 -12.82 -0.30 -12.52
CA THR A 122 -12.80 0.01 -11.09
C THR A 122 -11.51 0.77 -10.73
N ILE A 123 -10.38 0.33 -11.27
CA ILE A 123 -9.13 1.08 -11.30
C ILE A 123 -9.06 1.72 -12.69
N ASN A 124 -9.21 3.04 -12.78
CA ASN A 124 -9.32 3.75 -14.07
C ASN A 124 -8.02 3.78 -14.85
N HIS A 125 -6.91 3.98 -14.13
CA HIS A 125 -5.57 4.15 -14.71
C HIS A 125 -4.64 3.14 -14.05
N GLY A 126 -4.36 2.05 -14.74
CA GLY A 126 -3.55 0.93 -14.24
C GLY A 126 -2.18 0.88 -14.90
N ARG A 127 -1.13 0.71 -14.10
CA ARG A 127 0.23 0.33 -14.52
C ARG A 127 0.66 -0.79 -13.61
N PHE A 128 0.59 -2.00 -14.14
CA PHE A 128 0.82 -3.21 -13.36
C PHE A 128 2.13 -3.88 -13.76
N HIS A 129 2.81 -4.40 -12.77
CA HIS A 129 3.97 -5.24 -13.00
C HIS A 129 3.73 -6.64 -12.46
N THR A 130 4.46 -7.60 -13.01
CA THR A 130 4.51 -8.96 -12.51
C THR A 130 5.90 -9.23 -11.97
N MET A 131 5.99 -10.14 -11.02
CA MET A 131 7.26 -10.68 -10.55
C MET A 131 7.59 -12.02 -11.24
N SER A 132 7.07 -12.24 -12.44
CA SER A 132 7.39 -13.39 -13.26
C SER A 132 8.88 -13.35 -13.65
N GLY A 133 9.60 -14.41 -13.37
CA GLY A 133 11.06 -14.44 -13.41
C GLY A 133 11.69 -14.35 -12.03
N TYR A 134 10.89 -14.13 -10.99
CA TYR A 134 11.29 -14.31 -9.63
C TYR A 134 11.48 -15.80 -9.36
N ASP A 135 12.71 -16.19 -9.25
CA ASP A 135 13.12 -17.44 -8.65
C ASP A 135 14.18 -17.16 -7.58
N HIS A 136 14.65 -18.16 -6.89
CA HIS A 136 15.69 -17.99 -5.86
C HIS A 136 17.02 -17.43 -6.40
N VAL A 137 17.18 -17.34 -7.71
CA VAL A 137 18.38 -16.86 -8.39
C VAL A 137 18.18 -15.46 -8.98
N ASN A 138 17.00 -15.20 -9.58
CA ASN A 138 16.69 -13.96 -10.30
C ASN A 138 15.54 -13.21 -9.61
N GLN A 139 15.84 -12.59 -8.49
CA GLN A 139 14.88 -11.70 -7.82
C GLN A 139 14.85 -10.33 -8.52
N MET A 140 14.14 -10.26 -9.63
CA MET A 140 13.99 -9.01 -10.36
C MET A 140 12.69 -8.33 -9.95
N THR A 141 12.82 -7.21 -9.28
CA THR A 141 11.73 -6.28 -9.03
C THR A 141 11.76 -5.15 -10.06
N PRO A 142 10.63 -4.50 -10.35
CA PRO A 142 10.64 -3.25 -11.09
C PRO A 142 11.49 -2.20 -10.37
N SER A 143 12.04 -1.26 -11.12
CA SER A 143 12.76 -0.12 -10.54
C SER A 143 11.81 0.71 -9.68
N ASP A 144 12.10 0.88 -8.40
CA ASP A 144 11.30 1.71 -7.50
C ASP A 144 11.21 3.15 -8.02
N ALA A 145 12.31 3.69 -8.57
CA ALA A 145 12.33 5.04 -9.15
C ALA A 145 11.32 5.18 -10.31
N ASP A 146 11.19 4.16 -11.15
CA ASP A 146 10.22 4.15 -12.25
C ASP A 146 8.78 4.06 -11.73
N LEU A 147 8.55 3.29 -10.66
CA LEU A 147 7.23 3.19 -10.04
C LEU A 147 6.79 4.54 -9.43
N PHE A 148 7.68 5.23 -8.70
CA PHE A 148 7.40 6.55 -8.13
C PHE A 148 7.16 7.61 -9.22
N ALA A 149 7.98 7.61 -10.28
CA ALA A 149 7.81 8.49 -11.43
C ALA A 149 6.47 8.24 -12.14
N THR A 150 6.11 6.97 -12.32
CA THR A 150 4.87 6.55 -12.97
C THR A 150 3.64 6.98 -12.17
N LEU A 151 3.60 6.78 -10.84
CA LEU A 151 2.51 7.30 -10.02
C LEU A 151 2.40 8.82 -10.13
N THR A 152 3.53 9.53 -10.08
CA THR A 152 3.54 10.99 -10.20
C THR A 152 3.00 11.45 -11.56
N MET A 153 3.36 10.74 -12.64
CA MET A 153 2.83 10.99 -13.97
C MET A 153 1.31 10.77 -14.03
N LEU A 154 0.78 9.69 -13.44
CA LEU A 154 -0.65 9.45 -13.36
C LEU A 154 -1.37 10.56 -12.58
N CYS A 155 -0.83 10.98 -11.44
CA CYS A 155 -1.37 12.09 -10.64
C CYS A 155 -1.46 13.39 -11.44
N ARG A 156 -0.42 13.73 -12.20
CA ARG A 156 -0.39 14.96 -13.03
C ARG A 156 -1.30 14.88 -14.23
N ARG A 157 -1.38 13.73 -14.88
CA ARG A 157 -2.13 13.54 -16.13
C ARG A 157 -3.63 13.43 -15.88
N PHE A 158 -4.02 12.70 -14.83
CA PHE A 158 -5.42 12.31 -14.62
C PHE A 158 -6.04 12.90 -13.36
N GLY A 159 -5.27 13.54 -12.49
CA GLY A 159 -5.80 14.16 -11.29
C GLY A 159 -6.49 13.17 -10.34
N LEU A 160 -5.84 12.03 -10.07
CA LEU A 160 -6.40 10.95 -9.25
C LEU A 160 -7.01 11.46 -7.94
N ASN A 161 -8.19 10.95 -7.58
CA ASN A 161 -8.71 11.11 -6.22
C ASN A 161 -8.13 10.07 -5.26
N TYR A 162 -7.99 8.83 -5.73
CA TYR A 162 -7.30 7.77 -5.00
C TYR A 162 -6.23 7.13 -5.87
N GLY A 163 -5.00 7.15 -5.40
CA GLY A 163 -3.87 6.49 -6.06
C GLY A 163 -3.14 5.54 -5.11
N ILE A 164 -2.68 4.42 -5.63
CA ILE A 164 -1.82 3.49 -4.89
C ILE A 164 -0.51 3.27 -5.61
N LEU A 165 0.60 3.26 -4.84
CA LEU A 165 1.91 2.76 -5.23
C LEU A 165 2.25 1.55 -4.38
N HIS A 166 2.77 0.50 -5.03
CA HIS A 166 3.29 -0.66 -4.35
C HIS A 166 4.66 -1.03 -4.89
N THR A 167 5.66 -1.17 -4.00
CA THR A 167 7.03 -1.59 -4.32
C THR A 167 7.31 -2.95 -3.72
N CYS A 168 8.13 -3.77 -4.37
CA CYS A 168 8.46 -5.13 -3.92
C CYS A 168 9.93 -5.30 -3.50
N THR A 169 10.76 -4.27 -3.64
CA THR A 169 12.22 -4.39 -3.45
C THR A 169 12.60 -4.85 -2.06
N LEU A 170 11.96 -4.30 -1.01
CA LEU A 170 12.31 -4.63 0.38
C LEU A 170 11.85 -6.03 0.78
N ASP A 171 10.68 -6.47 0.31
CA ASP A 171 10.24 -7.86 0.51
C ASP A 171 11.22 -8.85 -0.14
N SER A 172 11.64 -8.59 -1.37
CA SER A 172 12.62 -9.41 -2.08
C SER A 172 13.98 -9.45 -1.39
N LEU A 173 14.48 -8.31 -0.89
CA LEU A 173 15.71 -8.24 -0.11
C LEU A 173 15.58 -9.03 1.20
N GLY A 174 14.45 -8.89 1.88
CA GLY A 174 14.17 -9.61 3.11
C GLY A 174 14.12 -11.13 2.90
N HIS A 175 13.44 -11.62 1.87
CA HIS A 175 13.43 -13.03 1.51
C HIS A 175 14.84 -13.60 1.26
N ARG A 176 15.70 -12.80 0.67
CA ARG A 176 17.04 -13.24 0.29
C ARG A 176 18.05 -13.15 1.44
N PHE A 177 17.99 -12.12 2.26
CA PHE A 177 19.02 -11.77 3.23
C PHE A 177 18.51 -11.68 4.68
N GLY A 178 17.18 -11.73 4.89
CA GLY A 178 16.54 -11.39 6.15
C GLY A 178 16.36 -9.88 6.32
N HIS A 179 15.62 -9.46 7.33
CA HIS A 179 15.32 -8.04 7.53
C HIS A 179 16.38 -7.27 8.36
N ASP A 180 17.33 -7.96 8.98
CA ASP A 180 18.41 -7.34 9.78
C ASP A 180 19.75 -7.57 9.08
N CYS A 181 19.99 -6.83 8.01
CA CYS A 181 21.18 -6.93 7.20
C CYS A 181 21.49 -5.64 6.45
N ALA A 182 22.75 -5.46 6.02
CA ALA A 182 23.18 -4.25 5.32
C ALA A 182 22.44 -3.99 3.99
N GLN A 183 22.00 -5.04 3.30
CA GLN A 183 21.24 -4.93 2.05
C GLN A 183 19.85 -4.35 2.31
N MET A 184 19.20 -4.78 3.38
CA MET A 184 17.91 -4.22 3.80
C MET A 184 18.06 -2.76 4.24
N ASP A 185 19.08 -2.44 5.02
CA ASP A 185 19.37 -1.07 5.47
C ASP A 185 19.57 -0.14 4.27
N HIS A 186 20.35 -0.58 3.27
CA HIS A 186 20.57 0.18 2.06
C HIS A 186 19.29 0.35 1.23
N GLY A 187 18.50 -0.71 1.07
CA GLY A 187 17.21 -0.66 0.37
C GLY A 187 16.22 0.31 1.04
N CYS A 188 16.13 0.27 2.37
CA CYS A 188 15.31 1.22 3.14
C CYS A 188 15.76 2.67 2.92
N ALA A 189 17.08 2.93 2.96
CA ALA A 189 17.61 4.27 2.74
C ALA A 189 17.35 4.79 1.31
N LEU A 190 17.41 3.93 0.30
CA LEU A 190 17.07 4.30 -1.07
C LEU A 190 15.58 4.65 -1.22
N LEU A 191 14.67 3.86 -0.63
CA LEU A 191 13.24 4.16 -0.67
C LEU A 191 12.89 5.41 0.14
N ASP A 192 13.54 5.65 1.27
CA ASP A 192 13.41 6.90 2.03
C ASP A 192 13.83 8.12 1.19
N ALA A 193 14.93 8.00 0.42
CA ALA A 193 15.35 9.03 -0.51
C ALA A 193 14.33 9.27 -1.65
N MET A 194 13.69 8.21 -2.16
CA MET A 194 12.59 8.35 -3.14
C MET A 194 11.40 9.08 -2.52
N LEU A 195 10.99 8.73 -1.30
CA LEU A 195 9.94 9.44 -0.58
C LEU A 195 10.30 10.91 -0.37
N ALA A 196 11.54 11.21 0.02
CA ALA A 196 12.01 12.58 0.17
C ALA A 196 11.93 13.41 -1.12
N LEU A 197 12.17 12.77 -2.26
CA LEU A 197 12.11 13.41 -3.57
C LEU A 197 10.66 13.66 -4.05
N TYR A 198 9.76 12.69 -3.90
CA TYR A 198 8.44 12.72 -4.53
C TYR A 198 7.32 13.24 -3.63
N LEU A 199 7.36 12.96 -2.31
CA LEU A 199 6.28 13.29 -1.38
C LEU A 199 5.98 14.78 -1.30
N PRO A 200 6.97 15.72 -1.26
CA PRO A 200 6.67 17.15 -1.27
C PRO A 200 5.84 17.57 -2.48
N GLY A 201 6.19 17.10 -3.69
CA GLY A 201 5.44 17.39 -4.91
C GLY A 201 4.01 16.84 -4.90
N TRP A 202 3.79 15.66 -4.31
CA TRP A 202 2.43 15.13 -4.13
C TRP A 202 1.62 16.00 -3.14
N ARG A 203 2.24 16.46 -2.06
CA ARG A 203 1.61 17.39 -1.11
C ARG A 203 1.25 18.73 -1.77
N GLU A 204 2.13 19.27 -2.61
CA GLU A 204 1.88 20.49 -3.40
C GLU A 204 0.71 20.31 -4.39
N MET A 205 0.53 19.11 -4.95
CA MET A 205 -0.62 18.76 -5.79
C MET A 205 -1.92 18.54 -4.99
N GLY A 206 -1.88 18.70 -3.65
CA GLY A 206 -3.04 18.60 -2.76
C GLY A 206 -3.34 17.17 -2.28
N TYR A 207 -2.45 16.22 -2.45
CA TYR A 207 -2.64 14.86 -1.93
C TYR A 207 -2.38 14.76 -0.44
N GLU A 208 -3.26 14.10 0.30
CA GLU A 208 -2.93 13.48 1.55
C GLU A 208 -2.19 12.16 1.25
N VAL A 209 -1.20 11.80 2.06
CA VAL A 209 -0.37 10.62 1.77
C VAL A 209 -0.29 9.71 3.00
N ILE A 210 -0.56 8.43 2.79
CA ILE A 210 -0.26 7.35 3.73
C ILE A 210 0.94 6.58 3.20
N VAL A 211 1.98 6.38 4.02
CA VAL A 211 3.09 5.48 3.74
C VAL A 211 3.09 4.37 4.77
N THR A 212 3.06 3.12 4.31
CA THR A 212 3.04 1.95 5.20
C THR A 212 3.63 0.72 4.49
N ALA A 213 3.60 -0.44 5.15
CA ALA A 213 3.79 -1.74 4.53
C ALA A 213 2.52 -2.58 4.72
N ASP A 214 2.41 -3.64 3.96
CA ASP A 214 1.34 -4.63 4.08
C ASP A 214 1.59 -5.63 5.22
N HIS A 215 2.84 -6.06 5.39
CA HIS A 215 3.35 -6.90 6.49
C HIS A 215 4.83 -6.61 6.75
N GLY A 216 5.38 -7.25 7.75
CA GLY A 216 6.82 -7.28 8.01
C GLY A 216 7.40 -8.69 7.74
N GLN A 217 8.61 -8.92 8.22
CA GLN A 217 9.32 -10.18 8.03
C GLN A 217 10.05 -10.62 9.29
N SER A 218 10.28 -11.93 9.44
CA SER A 218 11.15 -12.49 10.47
C SER A 218 12.64 -12.24 10.14
N LEU A 219 13.51 -12.47 11.12
CA LEU A 219 14.98 -12.37 10.92
C LEU A 219 15.50 -13.23 9.74
N ARG A 220 14.78 -14.30 9.38
CA ARG A 220 15.14 -15.19 8.28
C ARG A 220 14.44 -14.85 6.95
N GLY A 221 13.75 -13.71 6.87
CA GLY A 221 13.06 -13.29 5.65
C GLY A 221 11.76 -14.06 5.36
N HIS A 222 11.13 -14.64 6.36
CA HIS A 222 9.83 -15.28 6.23
C HIS A 222 8.72 -14.39 6.78
N HIS A 223 7.56 -14.46 6.18
CA HIS A 223 6.34 -13.80 6.62
C HIS A 223 5.15 -14.78 6.62
N GLY A 224 3.94 -14.33 6.97
CA GLY A 224 2.73 -15.15 7.06
C GLY A 224 2.43 -15.67 8.46
N GLY A 225 3.34 -15.49 9.40
CA GLY A 225 3.22 -15.95 10.79
C GLY A 225 2.63 -14.91 11.75
N THR A 226 2.83 -15.16 13.02
CA THR A 226 2.23 -14.40 14.11
C THR A 226 3.20 -13.53 14.90
N GLU A 227 4.50 -13.59 14.57
CA GLU A 227 5.52 -12.79 15.23
C GLU A 227 5.28 -11.29 15.01
N ASP A 228 5.57 -10.47 16.01
CA ASP A 228 5.41 -9.01 15.89
C ASP A 228 6.20 -8.44 14.71
N THR A 229 7.42 -8.96 14.44
CA THR A 229 8.24 -8.55 13.30
C THR A 229 7.62 -8.87 11.94
N GLN A 230 6.76 -9.88 11.86
CA GLN A 230 6.04 -10.26 10.64
C GLN A 230 4.73 -9.49 10.47
N ARG A 231 4.17 -8.94 11.56
CA ARG A 231 2.85 -8.32 11.56
C ARG A 231 2.87 -6.81 11.77
N ASP A 232 3.80 -6.31 12.59
CA ASP A 232 3.82 -4.90 12.95
C ASP A 232 4.61 -4.10 11.93
N VAL A 233 3.93 -3.12 11.34
CA VAL A 233 4.47 -2.17 10.36
C VAL A 233 4.30 -0.74 10.88
N ALA A 234 5.01 0.22 10.28
CA ALA A 234 4.72 1.62 10.56
C ALA A 234 3.67 2.17 9.59
N LEU A 235 2.85 3.09 10.06
CA LEU A 235 1.96 3.89 9.23
C LEU A 235 2.30 5.36 9.47
N TYR A 236 2.77 6.02 8.41
CA TYR A 236 3.01 7.46 8.39
C TYR A 236 1.87 8.17 7.68
N TRP A 237 1.42 9.27 8.28
CA TRP A 237 0.35 10.11 7.76
C TRP A 237 0.85 11.52 7.47
N PHE A 238 0.65 11.95 6.24
CA PHE A 238 0.91 13.30 5.74
C PHE A 238 -0.40 13.94 5.32
N GLY A 239 -1.13 14.48 6.29
CA GLY A 239 -2.42 15.12 6.04
C GLY A 239 -2.90 15.91 7.25
N GLY A 240 -4.06 16.54 7.10
CA GLY A 240 -4.73 17.26 8.17
C GLY A 240 -5.58 16.34 9.06
N GLY A 241 -6.29 16.94 10.02
CA GLY A 241 -7.20 16.25 10.94
C GLY A 241 -6.53 15.70 12.19
N GLU A 242 -7.33 15.16 13.09
CA GLU A 242 -6.89 14.51 14.32
C GLU A 242 -6.78 13.00 14.11
N GLY A 243 -5.85 12.39 14.81
CA GLY A 243 -5.67 10.93 14.85
C GLY A 243 -5.59 10.43 16.28
N PRO A 244 -5.54 9.12 16.48
CA PRO A 244 -5.43 8.54 17.82
C PRO A 244 -4.10 8.91 18.49
N ALA A 245 -4.00 8.63 19.79
CA ALA A 245 -2.75 8.82 20.52
C ALA A 245 -1.58 8.06 19.85
N PRO A 246 -0.36 8.60 19.86
CA PRO A 246 0.80 8.02 19.15
C PRO A 246 1.11 6.56 19.53
N ALA A 247 0.79 6.15 20.76
CA ALA A 247 1.01 4.79 21.25
C ALA A 247 -0.09 3.78 20.83
N THR A 248 -1.13 4.23 20.11
CA THR A 248 -2.21 3.37 19.67
C THR A 248 -1.72 2.36 18.65
N LEU A 249 -1.99 1.08 18.86
CA LEU A 249 -1.80 0.04 17.86
C LEU A 249 -3.00 0.06 16.92
N LEU A 250 -2.76 0.39 15.65
CA LEU A 250 -3.80 0.41 14.62
C LEU A 250 -4.05 -1.01 14.08
N ASP A 251 -5.27 -1.26 13.66
CA ASP A 251 -5.64 -2.45 12.91
C ASP A 251 -5.58 -2.17 11.41
N GLN A 252 -4.94 -3.03 10.64
CA GLN A 252 -4.79 -2.86 9.19
C GLN A 252 -6.15 -2.76 8.46
N ARG A 253 -7.18 -3.44 8.99
CA ARG A 253 -8.54 -3.40 8.44
C ARG A 253 -9.21 -2.02 8.57
N ALA A 254 -8.70 -1.16 9.44
CA ALA A 254 -9.19 0.21 9.58
C ALA A 254 -8.68 1.14 8.46
N LEU A 255 -7.74 0.68 7.60
CA LEU A 255 -7.25 1.49 6.47
C LEU A 255 -8.35 1.79 5.47
N ALA A 256 -9.11 0.78 5.02
CA ALA A 256 -10.18 0.97 4.03
C ALA A 256 -11.19 2.04 4.47
N PRO A 257 -11.84 1.92 5.63
CA PRO A 257 -12.80 2.94 6.06
C PRO A 257 -12.13 4.30 6.34
N THR A 258 -10.86 4.35 6.74
CA THR A 258 -10.12 5.61 6.92
C THR A 258 -9.89 6.31 5.59
N ILE A 259 -9.43 5.60 4.57
CA ILE A 259 -9.23 6.15 3.21
C ILE A 259 -10.56 6.69 2.67
N LEU A 260 -11.64 5.93 2.78
CA LEU A 260 -12.97 6.35 2.31
C LEU A 260 -13.48 7.59 3.07
N SER A 261 -13.32 7.61 4.39
CA SER A 261 -13.68 8.79 5.22
C SER A 261 -12.90 10.03 4.78
N ARG A 262 -11.58 9.92 4.59
CA ARG A 262 -10.73 11.03 4.15
C ARG A 262 -11.12 11.55 2.77
N LEU A 263 -11.53 10.67 1.88
CA LEU A 263 -11.98 11.02 0.53
C LEU A 263 -13.45 11.52 0.50
N GLY A 264 -14.22 11.34 1.58
CA GLY A 264 -15.63 11.64 1.62
C GLY A 264 -16.49 10.67 0.80
N ALA A 265 -16.00 9.44 0.61
CA ALA A 265 -16.73 8.37 -0.05
C ALA A 265 -17.53 7.53 0.98
N PRO A 266 -18.64 6.88 0.55
CA PRO A 266 -19.42 6.03 1.43
C PRO A 266 -18.61 4.86 1.99
N ILE A 267 -18.76 4.59 3.28
CA ILE A 267 -18.14 3.42 3.95
C ILE A 267 -19.16 2.27 3.95
N PRO A 268 -18.86 1.15 3.28
CA PRO A 268 -19.74 -0.02 3.27
C PRO A 268 -19.92 -0.64 4.66
N ALA A 269 -21.10 -1.17 4.94
CA ALA A 269 -21.42 -1.82 6.23
C ALA A 269 -20.55 -3.06 6.54
N THR A 270 -19.88 -3.62 5.54
CA THR A 270 -18.89 -4.69 5.71
C THR A 270 -17.61 -4.22 6.38
N MET A 271 -17.25 -2.94 6.24
CA MET A 271 -16.09 -2.32 6.86
C MET A 271 -16.41 -1.89 8.30
N ARG A 272 -16.27 -2.80 9.25
CA ARG A 272 -16.73 -2.62 10.64
C ARG A 272 -15.79 -1.83 11.54
N HIS A 273 -14.54 -1.63 11.11
CA HIS A 273 -13.59 -0.82 11.86
C HIS A 273 -13.89 0.67 11.67
N ALA A 274 -13.81 1.43 12.77
CA ALA A 274 -13.94 2.88 12.69
C ALA A 274 -12.72 3.48 11.96
N PRO A 275 -12.91 4.54 11.16
CA PRO A 275 -11.80 5.35 10.67
C PRO A 275 -10.95 5.86 11.85
N PHE A 276 -9.63 5.81 11.73
CA PHE A 276 -8.71 6.30 12.78
C PHE A 276 -8.22 7.73 12.53
N LEU A 277 -8.53 8.32 11.38
CA LEU A 277 -8.30 9.73 11.06
C LEU A 277 -9.65 10.43 10.89
N ALA A 278 -9.85 11.52 11.61
CA ALA A 278 -11.05 12.35 11.52
C ALA A 278 -10.92 13.44 10.44
#